data_e75aba998a8a27c59ea503b391d27378
#
_entry.id   e75aba998a8a27c59ea503b391d27378
#
_cell.length_a   1.000
_cell.length_b   1.000
_cell.length_c   1.000
_cell.angle_alpha   90.00
_cell.angle_beta   90.00
_cell.angle_gamma   90.00
#
_symmetry.space_group_name_H-M   'P 1'
#
loop_
_entity.id
_entity.type
_entity.pdbx_description
1 polymer ?
#
loop_
_entity_poly.entity_id
_entity_poly.type
_entity_poly.pdbx_seq_one_letter_code
_entity_poly.pdbx_strand_id
1 'polypeptide(L)'
;MPPLAAGCLVPESPDHVVDPMLKQEVWMLAAIPAVIAGWTDWHCRRIPNWLTVSALLTGIGINTLAMGWGGLKEALLGAGLGLGLLLPFVLLRSLGGGDWKLVGALGAFLGPARLIVVLLAAILAAGVMALALIVWKRRIGQTLRNLGHMLAAFFTLHLPGPELSLDNPDSLKVPFGVAVAVAVVLYTVRQAWVTL
;
A
#
# COMPACT_ATOMS: atom_id res chain seq x y z
N MET A 1 1.94 -11.31 -63.80
CA MET A 1 0.95 -11.58 -62.75
C MET A 1 1.69 -11.75 -61.46
N PRO A 2 1.63 -10.78 -60.53
CA PRO A 2 2.17 -10.97 -59.21
C PRO A 2 1.10 -11.62 -58.31
N PRO A 3 1.46 -12.53 -57.39
CA PRO A 3 0.50 -13.15 -56.50
C PRO A 3 0.05 -12.18 -55.42
N LEU A 4 -1.26 -12.11 -55.25
CA LEU A 4 -1.93 -11.42 -54.14
C LEU A 4 -1.51 -12.05 -52.81
N ALA A 5 -0.71 -11.34 -52.03
CA ALA A 5 -0.48 -11.64 -50.63
C ALA A 5 -1.80 -11.37 -49.88
N ALA A 6 -2.55 -12.43 -49.63
CA ALA A 6 -3.66 -12.41 -48.67
C ALA A 6 -3.07 -12.14 -47.30
N GLY A 7 -3.10 -10.87 -46.87
CA GLY A 7 -2.82 -10.50 -45.50
C GLY A 7 -3.81 -11.23 -44.59
N CYS A 8 -3.33 -12.22 -43.83
CA CYS A 8 -4.03 -12.75 -42.71
C CYS A 8 -4.27 -11.60 -41.71
N LEU A 9 -5.45 -11.02 -41.79
CA LEU A 9 -6.01 -10.24 -40.69
C LEU A 9 -6.17 -11.24 -39.53
N VAL A 10 -5.17 -11.33 -38.68
CA VAL A 10 -5.33 -11.92 -37.35
C VAL A 10 -6.43 -11.09 -36.70
N PRO A 11 -7.58 -11.67 -36.34
CA PRO A 11 -8.57 -10.93 -35.56
C PRO A 11 -7.88 -10.54 -34.27
N GLU A 12 -7.60 -9.25 -34.12
CA GLU A 12 -7.19 -8.64 -32.88
C GLU A 12 -8.26 -9.04 -31.85
N SER A 13 -7.88 -9.88 -30.92
CA SER A 13 -8.77 -10.32 -29.85
C SER A 13 -9.41 -9.05 -29.26
N PRO A 14 -10.71 -9.04 -28.98
CA PRO A 14 -11.36 -7.93 -28.32
C PRO A 14 -10.96 -7.93 -26.83
N ASP A 15 -9.68 -7.85 -26.57
CA ASP A 15 -9.16 -7.44 -25.26
C ASP A 15 -9.62 -5.99 -25.15
N HIS A 16 -10.74 -5.84 -24.47
CA HIS A 16 -11.41 -4.59 -24.19
C HIS A 16 -10.37 -3.47 -24.11
N VAL A 17 -10.41 -2.54 -25.06
CA VAL A 17 -9.74 -1.25 -24.95
C VAL A 17 -10.41 -0.59 -23.74
N VAL A 18 -9.88 -0.94 -22.56
CA VAL A 18 -10.34 -0.36 -21.30
C VAL A 18 -9.97 1.10 -21.40
N ASP A 19 -10.99 1.96 -21.48
CA ASP A 19 -10.79 3.40 -21.56
C ASP A 19 -9.79 3.81 -20.47
N PRO A 20 -8.65 4.40 -20.85
CA PRO A 20 -7.64 4.82 -19.88
C PRO A 20 -8.22 5.78 -18.82
N MET A 21 -9.29 6.48 -19.15
CA MET A 21 -10.06 7.34 -18.25
C MET A 21 -10.72 6.55 -17.11
N LEU A 22 -11.39 5.42 -17.41
CA LEU A 22 -12.02 4.57 -16.38
C LEU A 22 -10.98 3.98 -15.42
N LYS A 23 -9.83 3.56 -15.98
CA LYS A 23 -8.74 3.04 -15.16
C LYS A 23 -8.16 4.12 -14.23
N GLN A 24 -8.21 5.37 -14.64
CA GLN A 24 -7.73 6.52 -13.87
C GLN A 24 -8.65 6.84 -12.70
N GLU A 25 -9.96 6.75 -12.88
CA GLU A 25 -10.92 7.06 -11.81
C GLU A 25 -10.88 6.04 -10.68
N VAL A 26 -10.70 4.75 -11.00
CA VAL A 26 -10.71 3.68 -10.00
C VAL A 26 -9.62 3.86 -8.94
N TRP A 27 -8.39 4.16 -9.33
CA TRP A 27 -7.31 4.30 -8.35
C TRP A 27 -7.35 5.64 -7.61
N MET A 28 -8.00 6.68 -8.14
CA MET A 28 -8.27 7.92 -7.39
C MET A 28 -9.17 7.64 -6.18
N LEU A 29 -10.10 6.73 -6.30
CA LEU A 29 -10.98 6.32 -5.20
C LEU A 29 -10.22 5.70 -4.03
N ALA A 30 -9.00 5.20 -4.25
CA ALA A 30 -8.12 4.70 -3.19
C ALA A 30 -7.76 5.79 -2.16
N ALA A 31 -7.84 7.06 -2.53
CA ALA A 31 -7.57 8.18 -1.61
C ALA A 31 -8.60 8.23 -0.47
N ILE A 32 -9.85 7.86 -0.72
CA ILE A 32 -10.92 7.92 0.28
C ILE A 32 -10.62 7.02 1.49
N PRO A 33 -10.47 5.69 1.34
CA PRO A 33 -10.15 4.83 2.46
C PRO A 33 -8.76 5.14 3.06
N ALA A 34 -7.80 5.61 2.26
CA ALA A 34 -6.49 6.00 2.77
C ALA A 34 -6.57 7.20 3.72
N VAL A 35 -7.33 8.26 3.35
CA VAL A 35 -7.50 9.44 4.19
C VAL A 35 -8.27 9.09 5.47
N ILE A 36 -9.35 8.31 5.38
CA ILE A 36 -10.10 7.86 6.56
C ILE A 36 -9.21 7.03 7.49
N ALA A 37 -8.40 6.12 6.93
CA ALA A 37 -7.46 5.31 7.70
C ALA A 37 -6.38 6.18 8.37
N GLY A 38 -5.82 7.15 7.66
CA GLY A 38 -4.85 8.10 8.21
C GLY A 38 -5.44 8.93 9.35
N TRP A 39 -6.69 9.39 9.19
CA TRP A 39 -7.40 10.12 10.23
C TRP A 39 -7.65 9.27 11.48
N THR A 40 -8.12 8.04 11.31
CA THR A 40 -8.36 7.13 12.45
C THR A 40 -7.05 6.71 13.12
N ASP A 41 -5.98 6.51 12.35
CA ASP A 41 -4.66 6.19 12.89
C ASP A 41 -4.07 7.36 13.69
N TRP A 42 -4.26 8.60 13.21
CA TRP A 42 -3.82 9.79 13.94
C TRP A 42 -4.53 9.96 15.29
N HIS A 43 -5.85 9.74 15.35
CA HIS A 43 -6.66 9.97 16.56
C HIS A 43 -6.67 8.77 17.51
N CYS A 44 -6.82 7.58 16.96
CA CYS A 44 -7.06 6.37 17.74
C CYS A 44 -5.88 5.40 17.75
N ARG A 45 -4.86 5.63 16.90
CA ARG A 45 -3.74 4.72 16.65
C ARG A 45 -4.18 3.27 16.36
N ARG A 46 -5.33 3.15 15.75
CA ARG A 46 -5.94 1.88 15.34
C ARG A 46 -6.75 2.07 14.09
N ILE A 47 -6.56 1.19 13.12
CA ILE A 47 -7.35 1.15 11.90
C ILE A 47 -8.46 0.12 12.11
N PRO A 48 -9.75 0.52 12.02
CA PRO A 48 -10.86 -0.39 12.26
C PRO A 48 -10.97 -1.43 11.14
N ASN A 49 -11.25 -2.68 11.51
CA ASN A 49 -11.35 -3.77 10.54
C ASN A 49 -12.47 -3.56 9.52
N TRP A 50 -13.60 -2.93 9.91
CA TRP A 50 -14.68 -2.66 8.97
C TRP A 50 -14.22 -1.78 7.81
N LEU A 51 -13.34 -0.79 8.07
CA LEU A 51 -12.79 0.09 7.03
C LEU A 51 -11.92 -0.70 6.04
N THR A 52 -11.02 -1.54 6.54
CA THR A 52 -10.11 -2.30 5.67
C THR A 52 -10.83 -3.37 4.86
N VAL A 53 -11.84 -4.04 5.44
CA VAL A 53 -12.62 -5.06 4.74
C VAL A 53 -13.54 -4.42 3.70
N SER A 54 -14.26 -3.35 4.07
CA SER A 54 -15.12 -2.64 3.10
C SER A 54 -14.30 -2.03 1.96
N ALA A 55 -13.14 -1.44 2.26
CA ALA A 55 -12.24 -0.93 1.23
C ALA A 55 -11.75 -2.05 0.29
N LEU A 56 -11.34 -3.21 0.84
CA LEU A 56 -10.90 -4.34 0.04
C LEU A 56 -12.01 -4.80 -0.94
N LEU A 57 -13.22 -5.02 -0.42
CA LEU A 57 -14.36 -5.46 -1.23
C LEU A 57 -14.74 -4.42 -2.29
N THR A 58 -14.74 -3.14 -1.92
CA THR A 58 -15.02 -2.04 -2.84
C THR A 58 -13.96 -1.95 -3.93
N GLY A 59 -12.67 -2.06 -3.59
CA GLY A 59 -11.58 -2.05 -4.56
C GLY A 59 -11.68 -3.20 -5.56
N ILE A 60 -11.94 -4.42 -5.09
CA ILE A 60 -12.17 -5.59 -5.96
C ILE A 60 -13.41 -5.38 -6.84
N GLY A 61 -14.52 -4.94 -6.23
CA GLY A 61 -15.79 -4.74 -6.94
C GLY A 61 -15.68 -3.71 -8.05
N ILE A 62 -15.13 -2.52 -7.76
CA ILE A 62 -15.00 -1.44 -8.74
C ILE A 62 -14.04 -1.84 -9.88
N ASN A 63 -12.89 -2.45 -9.57
CA ASN A 63 -11.97 -2.92 -10.61
C ASN A 63 -12.60 -3.98 -11.49
N THR A 64 -13.38 -4.90 -10.90
CA THR A 64 -14.09 -5.95 -11.65
C THR A 64 -15.17 -5.35 -12.53
N LEU A 65 -15.95 -4.38 -12.04
CA LEU A 65 -16.99 -3.71 -12.82
C LEU A 65 -16.40 -2.86 -13.95
N ALA A 66 -15.29 -2.17 -13.71
CA ALA A 66 -14.65 -1.29 -14.70
C ALA A 66 -13.87 -2.06 -15.77
N MET A 67 -13.19 -3.14 -15.43
CA MET A 67 -12.24 -3.84 -16.30
C MET A 67 -12.53 -5.35 -16.44
N GLY A 68 -13.70 -5.82 -15.99
CA GLY A 68 -14.09 -7.22 -16.06
C GLY A 68 -13.10 -8.16 -15.37
N TRP A 69 -12.83 -9.29 -16.01
CA TRP A 69 -11.91 -10.32 -15.48
C TRP A 69 -10.46 -9.84 -15.30
N GLY A 70 -10.01 -8.92 -16.17
CA GLY A 70 -8.69 -8.27 -16.06
C GLY A 70 -8.58 -7.45 -14.78
N GLY A 71 -9.61 -6.66 -14.46
CA GLY A 71 -9.66 -5.86 -13.24
C GLY A 71 -9.70 -6.71 -11.97
N LEU A 72 -10.42 -7.82 -11.98
CA LEU A 72 -10.42 -8.78 -10.87
C LEU A 72 -9.02 -9.33 -10.61
N LYS A 73 -8.31 -9.74 -11.66
CA LYS A 73 -6.92 -10.23 -11.53
C LYS A 73 -5.99 -9.15 -10.99
N GLU A 74 -6.03 -7.92 -11.54
CA GLU A 74 -5.23 -6.79 -11.04
C GLU A 74 -5.51 -6.50 -9.56
N ALA A 75 -6.78 -6.48 -9.16
CA ALA A 75 -7.16 -6.24 -7.77
C ALA A 75 -6.67 -7.33 -6.82
N LEU A 76 -6.84 -8.59 -7.19
CA LEU A 76 -6.39 -9.73 -6.37
C LEU A 76 -4.86 -9.79 -6.27
N LEU A 77 -4.15 -9.56 -7.39
CA LEU A 77 -2.69 -9.50 -7.40
C LEU A 77 -2.17 -8.33 -6.56
N GLY A 78 -2.80 -7.17 -6.66
CA GLY A 78 -2.44 -6.01 -5.85
C GLY A 78 -2.67 -6.25 -4.36
N ALA A 79 -3.83 -6.78 -3.99
CA ALA A 79 -4.14 -7.14 -2.60
C ALA A 79 -3.18 -8.20 -2.06
N GLY A 80 -2.97 -9.28 -2.83
CA GLY A 80 -2.05 -10.37 -2.49
C GLY A 80 -0.61 -9.90 -2.33
N LEU A 81 -0.15 -9.02 -3.22
CA LEU A 81 1.18 -8.43 -3.13
C LEU A 81 1.32 -7.57 -1.87
N GLY A 82 0.35 -6.70 -1.58
CA GLY A 82 0.38 -5.86 -0.38
C GLY A 82 0.39 -6.68 0.91
N LEU A 83 -0.45 -7.70 0.98
CA LEU A 83 -0.49 -8.61 2.12
C LEU A 83 0.79 -9.45 2.22
N GLY A 84 1.27 -10.00 1.12
CA GLY A 84 2.47 -10.84 1.11
C GLY A 84 3.74 -10.09 1.44
N LEU A 85 3.92 -8.88 0.91
CA LEU A 85 5.12 -8.07 1.13
C LEU A 85 5.26 -7.63 2.59
N LEU A 86 4.16 -7.29 3.26
CA LEU A 86 4.19 -6.84 4.65
C LEU A 86 4.02 -7.96 5.67
N LEU A 87 3.69 -9.18 5.22
CA LEU A 87 3.51 -10.34 6.10
C LEU A 87 4.71 -10.59 7.03
N PRO A 88 5.98 -10.57 6.56
CA PRO A 88 7.13 -10.79 7.44
C PRO A 88 7.20 -9.78 8.59
N PHE A 89 6.88 -8.51 8.32
CA PHE A 89 6.90 -7.45 9.33
C PHE A 89 5.79 -7.59 10.37
N VAL A 90 4.64 -8.14 9.98
CA VAL A 90 3.55 -8.45 10.90
C VAL A 90 3.91 -9.65 11.78
N LEU A 91 4.51 -10.70 11.21
CA LEU A 91 4.97 -11.86 11.94
C LEU A 91 6.05 -11.51 12.97
N LEU A 92 6.93 -10.57 12.63
CA LEU A 92 7.94 -10.02 13.53
C LEU A 92 7.37 -9.00 14.54
N ARG A 93 6.03 -8.79 14.57
CA ARG A 93 5.35 -7.81 15.42
C ARG A 93 5.89 -6.38 15.32
N SER A 94 6.52 -6.04 14.21
CA SER A 94 7.04 -4.70 13.92
C SER A 94 6.05 -3.81 13.19
N LEU A 95 4.97 -4.37 12.65
CA LEU A 95 3.89 -3.65 11.97
C LEU A 95 2.53 -4.03 12.55
N GLY A 96 1.63 -3.06 12.66
CA GLY A 96 0.27 -3.26 13.12
C GLY A 96 -0.57 -4.08 12.13
N GLY A 97 -1.39 -5.02 12.65
CA GLY A 97 -2.28 -5.81 11.79
C GLY A 97 -3.31 -4.97 11.01
N GLY A 98 -3.64 -3.76 11.50
CA GLY A 98 -4.50 -2.79 10.82
C GLY A 98 -3.83 -2.20 9.56
N ASP A 99 -2.57 -1.81 9.69
CA ASP A 99 -1.76 -1.26 8.59
C ASP A 99 -1.58 -2.29 7.47
N TRP A 100 -1.31 -3.52 7.84
CA TRP A 100 -1.18 -4.64 6.90
C TRP A 100 -2.43 -4.84 6.05
N LYS A 101 -3.60 -4.89 6.70
CA LYS A 101 -4.90 -5.02 6.02
C LYS A 101 -5.21 -3.80 5.15
N LEU A 102 -4.85 -2.59 5.61
CA LEU A 102 -5.02 -1.37 4.84
C LEU A 102 -4.22 -1.42 3.52
N VAL A 103 -2.95 -1.83 3.59
CA VAL A 103 -2.11 -1.93 2.38
C VAL A 103 -2.65 -2.99 1.42
N GLY A 104 -3.17 -4.12 1.93
CA GLY A 104 -3.87 -5.10 1.09
C GLY A 104 -5.12 -4.51 0.42
N ALA A 105 -5.94 -3.76 1.16
CA ALA A 105 -7.11 -3.09 0.62
C ALA A 105 -6.75 -2.04 -0.45
N LEU A 106 -5.74 -1.22 -0.20
CA LEU A 106 -5.23 -0.24 -1.18
C LEU A 106 -4.66 -0.92 -2.42
N GLY A 107 -4.02 -2.09 -2.25
CA GLY A 107 -3.56 -2.92 -3.36
C GLY A 107 -4.67 -3.34 -4.29
N ALA A 108 -5.87 -3.63 -3.75
CA ALA A 108 -7.03 -3.95 -4.56
C ALA A 108 -7.52 -2.78 -5.45
N PHE A 109 -7.33 -1.52 -5.03
CA PHE A 109 -7.65 -0.36 -5.86
C PHE A 109 -6.55 -0.04 -6.86
N LEU A 110 -5.30 -0.06 -6.42
CA LEU A 110 -4.14 0.44 -7.17
C LEU A 110 -3.58 -0.58 -8.17
N GLY A 111 -3.80 -1.86 -7.92
CA GLY A 111 -3.09 -2.93 -8.60
C GLY A 111 -1.61 -3.04 -8.16
N PRO A 112 -0.88 -4.09 -8.59
CA PRO A 112 0.45 -4.40 -8.08
C PRO A 112 1.50 -3.33 -8.40
N ALA A 113 1.52 -2.82 -9.62
CA ALA A 113 2.54 -1.88 -10.06
C ALA A 113 2.47 -0.53 -9.30
N ARG A 114 1.28 0.05 -9.17
CA ARG A 114 1.09 1.32 -8.48
C ARG A 114 1.23 1.19 -6.97
N LEU A 115 0.80 0.04 -6.41
CA LEU A 115 0.97 -0.25 -5.00
C LEU A 115 2.43 -0.18 -4.57
N ILE A 116 3.36 -0.73 -5.37
CA ILE A 116 4.79 -0.68 -5.07
C ILE A 116 5.27 0.77 -4.97
N VAL A 117 4.89 1.63 -5.91
CA VAL A 117 5.29 3.04 -5.92
C VAL A 117 4.75 3.77 -4.70
N VAL A 118 3.46 3.58 -4.39
CA VAL A 118 2.82 4.19 -3.23
C VAL A 118 3.43 3.68 -1.92
N LEU A 119 3.73 2.39 -1.84
CA LEU A 119 4.33 1.80 -0.65
C LEU A 119 5.75 2.33 -0.42
N LEU A 120 6.54 2.48 -1.49
CA LEU A 120 7.86 3.10 -1.40
C LEU A 120 7.78 4.54 -0.89
N ALA A 121 6.84 5.33 -1.43
CA ALA A 121 6.59 6.69 -0.97
C ALA A 121 6.13 6.72 0.48
N ALA A 122 5.27 5.79 0.89
CA ALA A 122 4.79 5.66 2.27
C ALA A 122 5.93 5.32 3.25
N ILE A 123 6.84 4.41 2.86
CA ILE A 123 8.01 4.07 3.67
C ILE A 123 8.94 5.28 3.83
N LEU A 124 9.17 6.04 2.76
CA LEU A 124 9.96 7.27 2.83
C LEU A 124 9.30 8.32 3.73
N ALA A 125 7.99 8.53 3.58
CA ALA A 125 7.23 9.45 4.43
C ALA A 125 7.27 9.03 5.91
N ALA A 126 7.08 7.74 6.19
CA ALA A 126 7.17 7.18 7.54
C ALA A 126 8.59 7.35 8.11
N GLY A 127 9.63 7.14 7.30
CA GLY A 127 11.02 7.36 7.68
C GLY A 127 11.30 8.82 8.06
N VAL A 128 10.84 9.77 7.24
CA VAL A 128 10.97 11.21 7.54
C VAL A 128 10.23 11.56 8.84
N MET A 129 9.01 11.04 9.01
CA MET A 129 8.22 11.25 10.22
C MET A 129 8.88 10.64 11.46
N ALA A 130 9.47 9.45 11.33
CA ALA A 130 10.23 8.81 12.38
C ALA A 130 11.45 9.64 12.78
N LEU A 131 12.23 10.11 11.81
CA LEU A 131 13.39 10.97 12.04
C LEU A 131 13.00 12.28 12.75
N ALA A 132 11.93 12.92 12.31
CA ALA A 132 11.41 14.13 12.95
C ALA A 132 11.04 13.89 14.43
N LEU A 133 10.37 12.78 14.72
CA LEU A 133 10.00 12.40 16.08
C LEU A 133 11.21 12.06 16.97
N ILE A 134 12.21 11.38 16.40
CA ILE A 134 13.47 11.03 17.11
C ILE A 134 14.26 12.28 17.48
N VAL A 135 14.37 13.22 16.54
CA VAL A 135 15.07 14.50 16.77
C VAL A 135 14.32 15.32 17.83
N TRP A 136 12.98 15.42 17.71
CA TRP A 136 12.16 16.17 18.67
C TRP A 136 12.26 15.60 20.09
N LYS A 137 12.19 14.28 20.23
CA LYS A 137 12.25 13.62 21.54
C LYS A 137 13.66 13.41 22.07
N ARG A 138 14.71 13.83 21.35
CA ARG A 138 16.13 13.68 21.72
C ARG A 138 16.54 12.24 22.11
N ARG A 139 15.88 11.22 21.53
CA ARG A 139 16.13 9.80 21.83
C ARG A 139 16.96 9.08 20.75
N ILE A 140 17.85 9.80 20.06
CA ILE A 140 18.62 9.29 18.92
C ILE A 140 19.39 8.01 19.27
N GLY A 141 20.11 7.99 20.38
CA GLY A 141 20.94 6.83 20.78
C GLY A 141 20.12 5.57 21.10
N GLN A 142 18.95 5.73 21.73
CA GLN A 142 18.06 4.61 22.06
C GLN A 142 17.45 4.02 20.78
N THR A 143 17.04 4.87 19.85
CA THR A 143 16.45 4.42 18.57
C THR A 143 17.47 3.72 17.70
N LEU A 144 18.71 4.23 17.63
CA LEU A 144 19.78 3.62 16.85
C LEU A 144 20.14 2.23 17.37
N ARG A 145 20.19 2.06 18.69
CA ARG A 145 20.41 0.77 19.33
C ARG A 145 19.27 -0.21 19.04
N ASN A 146 18.01 0.24 19.16
CA ASN A 146 16.84 -0.59 18.86
C ASN A 146 16.81 -1.02 17.40
N LEU A 147 17.17 -0.13 16.47
CA LEU A 147 17.28 -0.44 15.04
C LEU A 147 18.35 -1.50 14.78
N GLY A 148 19.50 -1.39 15.44
CA GLY A 148 20.56 -2.41 15.36
C GLY A 148 20.08 -3.78 15.83
N HIS A 149 19.34 -3.83 16.94
CA HIS A 149 18.75 -5.09 17.43
C HIS A 149 17.68 -5.66 16.51
N MET A 150 16.83 -4.81 15.89
CA MET A 150 15.84 -5.25 14.90
C MET A 150 16.51 -5.83 13.64
N LEU A 151 17.54 -5.16 13.14
CA LEU A 151 18.31 -5.68 11.99
C LEU A 151 18.98 -7.01 12.32
N ALA A 152 19.61 -7.13 13.49
CA ALA A 152 20.20 -8.38 13.94
C ALA A 152 19.16 -9.50 14.06
N ALA A 153 17.99 -9.22 14.63
CA ALA A 153 16.89 -10.18 14.75
C ALA A 153 16.35 -10.62 13.37
N PHE A 154 16.29 -9.71 12.41
CA PHE A 154 15.87 -10.01 11.04
C PHE A 154 16.84 -10.98 10.35
N PHE A 155 18.16 -10.76 10.49
CA PHE A 155 19.19 -11.64 9.91
C PHE A 155 19.32 -12.98 10.63
N THR A 156 19.02 -13.05 11.92
CA THR A 156 19.13 -14.28 12.71
C THR A 156 17.84 -15.07 12.78
N LEU A 157 16.75 -14.61 12.15
CA LEU A 157 15.41 -15.20 12.22
C LEU A 157 14.91 -15.45 13.66
N HIS A 158 15.51 -14.76 14.64
CA HIS A 158 15.04 -14.79 16.01
C HIS A 158 13.93 -13.75 16.19
N LEU A 159 12.85 -14.16 16.86
CA LEU A 159 11.80 -13.21 17.24
C LEU A 159 12.41 -12.12 18.13
N PRO A 160 12.20 -10.83 17.80
CA PRO A 160 12.68 -9.75 18.65
C PRO A 160 12.10 -9.90 20.04
N GLY A 161 12.93 -9.63 21.05
CA GLY A 161 12.50 -9.69 22.45
C GLY A 161 11.34 -8.73 22.75
N PRO A 162 10.65 -8.90 23.87
CA PRO A 162 9.46 -8.10 24.24
C PRO A 162 9.76 -6.58 24.30
N GLU A 163 11.01 -6.18 24.45
CA GLU A 163 11.43 -4.78 24.46
C GLU A 163 11.32 -4.08 23.08
N LEU A 164 11.37 -4.85 22.00
CA LEU A 164 11.33 -4.35 20.62
C LEU A 164 9.94 -4.52 19.98
N SER A 165 9.01 -5.13 20.71
CA SER A 165 7.62 -5.31 20.25
C SER A 165 6.85 -3.98 20.29
N LEU A 166 5.88 -3.82 19.36
CA LEU A 166 4.90 -2.72 19.39
C LEU A 166 4.07 -2.69 20.70
N ASP A 167 4.10 -3.76 21.48
CA ASP A 167 3.39 -3.84 22.77
C ASP A 167 4.10 -3.05 23.88
N ASN A 168 5.34 -2.60 23.65
CA ASN A 168 6.06 -1.78 24.63
C ASN A 168 5.45 -0.36 24.68
N PRO A 169 4.95 0.10 25.84
CA PRO A 169 4.35 1.42 26.01
C PRO A 169 5.33 2.57 25.76
N ASP A 170 6.63 2.35 25.93
CA ASP A 170 7.69 3.34 25.69
C ASP A 170 8.16 3.40 24.23
N SER A 171 7.65 2.53 23.35
CA SER A 171 8.00 2.53 21.94
C SER A 171 7.46 3.78 21.24
N LEU A 172 8.31 4.41 20.41
CA LEU A 172 7.91 5.51 19.54
C LEU A 172 7.06 4.93 18.40
N LYS A 173 5.74 4.96 18.58
CA LYS A 173 4.80 4.50 17.54
C LYS A 173 4.65 5.61 16.50
N VAL A 174 5.21 5.39 15.32
CA VAL A 174 4.98 6.24 14.14
C VAL A 174 3.62 5.84 13.55
N PRO A 175 2.69 6.78 13.31
CA PRO A 175 1.41 6.47 12.70
C PRO A 175 1.62 6.13 11.21
N PHE A 176 1.82 4.84 10.90
CA PHE A 176 2.10 4.37 9.54
C PHE A 176 0.92 4.60 8.60
N GLY A 177 -0.32 4.47 9.10
CA GLY A 177 -1.53 4.78 8.34
C GLY A 177 -1.57 6.22 7.81
N VAL A 178 -1.04 7.18 8.59
CA VAL A 178 -0.90 8.58 8.12
C VAL A 178 0.11 8.68 6.99
N ALA A 179 1.26 8.01 7.09
CA ALA A 179 2.28 8.01 6.03
C ALA A 179 1.73 7.41 4.72
N VAL A 180 0.96 6.33 4.82
CA VAL A 180 0.28 5.70 3.68
C VAL A 180 -0.76 6.66 3.08
N ALA A 181 -1.56 7.34 3.90
CA ALA A 181 -2.54 8.31 3.43
C ALA A 181 -1.89 9.46 2.66
N VAL A 182 -0.81 10.03 3.20
CA VAL A 182 -0.03 11.08 2.53
C VAL A 182 0.55 10.58 1.20
N ALA A 183 1.12 9.39 1.16
CA ALA A 183 1.68 8.81 -0.05
C ALA A 183 0.62 8.59 -1.14
N VAL A 184 -0.56 8.06 -0.79
CA VAL A 184 -1.67 7.87 -1.73
C VAL A 184 -2.16 9.21 -2.27
N VAL A 185 -2.38 10.20 -1.40
CA VAL A 185 -2.84 11.53 -1.80
C VAL A 185 -1.82 12.21 -2.73
N LEU A 186 -0.54 12.19 -2.38
CA LEU A 186 0.51 12.76 -3.23
C LEU A 186 0.58 12.05 -4.58
N TYR A 187 0.45 10.73 -4.59
CA TYR A 187 0.43 9.95 -5.83
C TYR A 187 -0.78 10.33 -6.70
N THR A 188 -1.97 10.40 -6.13
CA THR A 188 -3.20 10.75 -6.87
C THR A 188 -3.15 12.19 -7.40
N VAL A 189 -2.70 13.15 -6.59
CA VAL A 189 -2.55 14.55 -7.01
C VAL A 189 -1.52 14.67 -8.15
N ARG A 190 -0.32 14.08 -7.98
CA ARG A 190 0.70 14.09 -9.03
C ARG A 190 0.16 13.55 -10.35
N GLN A 191 -0.58 12.47 -10.30
CA GLN A 191 -1.09 11.85 -11.51
C GLN A 191 -2.21 12.69 -12.16
N ALA A 192 -3.06 13.34 -11.36
CA ALA A 192 -4.05 14.26 -11.87
C ALA A 192 -3.41 15.46 -12.60
N TRP A 193 -2.26 15.95 -12.12
CA TRP A 193 -1.50 17.02 -12.77
C TRP A 193 -0.85 16.61 -14.09
N VAL A 194 -0.49 15.35 -14.25
CA VAL A 194 0.14 14.84 -15.49
C VAL A 194 -0.89 14.61 -16.59
N THR A 195 -2.16 14.50 -16.23
CA THR A 195 -3.27 14.23 -17.17
C THR A 195 -4.06 15.47 -17.56
N LEU A 196 -3.80 16.63 -16.94
CA LEU A 196 -4.29 17.96 -17.33
C LEU A 196 -3.33 18.62 -18.33
#